data_d2a97333dfd785df450a6a71bb8bd814
#
_entry.id   d2a97333dfd785df450a6a71bb8bd814
#
_cell.length_a   1.000
_cell.length_b   1.000
_cell.length_c   1.000
_cell.angle_alpha   90.00
_cell.angle_beta   90.00
_cell.angle_gamma   90.00
#
_symmetry.space_group_name_H-M   'P 1'
#
loop_
_entity.id
_entity.type
_entity.pdbx_description
1 polymer ?
#
loop_
_entity_poly.entity_id
_entity_poly.type
_entity_poly.pdbx_seq_one_letter_code
_entity_poly.pdbx_strand_id
1 'polypeptide(L)'
;MSNSSDNPRAARRRRKRKSYALLVLAAGILLFGAAASALYFFLQPTILRIAVGPPNSDDQKLVQTLAQIFARERGSVRLVPIATEGSVESIALLAAGKADLTVARGDLGLPANAESVLILRKNVVVLWTPSGLAAKGSKRLPAPKIKSIDQLAGHRIGVIGRTEANVKLLRVILSESGVNADKVTVAQFGTNQIAEMARDATLDSYLTVGPLDSKITRDAIAATAASRGEPKFLPIDVSETIAKKHPLYESEEIPASIFSSSPARPEDKVDTVSVNHLIIAPRSLSDMTVG
;
A
#
# COMPACT_ATOMS: atom_id res chain seq x y z
N MET A 1 -85.85 -44.19 -13.55
CA MET A 1 -84.52 -44.68 -13.82
C MET A 1 -83.90 -43.75 -14.86
N SER A 2 -83.07 -42.75 -14.43
CA SER A 2 -82.47 -41.80 -15.33
C SER A 2 -81.02 -42.24 -15.58
N ASN A 3 -80.72 -42.65 -16.81
CA ASN A 3 -79.43 -43.09 -17.26
C ASN A 3 -78.60 -41.87 -17.65
N SER A 4 -77.73 -41.47 -16.77
CA SER A 4 -76.75 -40.39 -17.04
C SER A 4 -75.68 -40.96 -17.99
N SER A 5 -75.80 -40.69 -19.29
CA SER A 5 -74.81 -41.07 -20.31
C SER A 5 -73.55 -40.21 -20.11
N ASP A 6 -72.52 -40.72 -19.44
CA ASP A 6 -71.21 -40.17 -19.36
C ASP A 6 -70.62 -40.07 -20.77
N ASN A 7 -70.46 -38.81 -21.25
CA ASN A 7 -69.97 -38.52 -22.58
C ASN A 7 -68.44 -38.61 -22.60
N PRO A 8 -67.81 -39.71 -23.13
CA PRO A 8 -66.39 -39.97 -23.07
C PRO A 8 -65.54 -38.91 -23.80
N ARG A 9 -66.12 -38.13 -24.72
CA ARG A 9 -65.49 -37.05 -25.44
C ARG A 9 -65.29 -35.81 -24.54
N ALA A 10 -66.22 -35.57 -23.63
CA ALA A 10 -66.08 -34.44 -22.67
C ALA A 10 -64.97 -34.69 -21.60
N ALA A 11 -64.91 -35.93 -21.12
CA ALA A 11 -63.86 -36.38 -20.18
C ALA A 11 -62.47 -36.30 -20.81
N ARG A 12 -62.33 -36.73 -22.08
CA ARG A 12 -61.04 -36.63 -22.81
C ARG A 12 -60.57 -35.16 -23.09
N ARG A 13 -61.50 -34.24 -23.38
CA ARG A 13 -61.24 -32.82 -23.53
C ARG A 13 -60.83 -32.16 -22.19
N ARG A 14 -61.47 -32.54 -21.10
CA ARG A 14 -61.17 -32.04 -19.75
C ARG A 14 -59.80 -32.53 -19.29
N ARG A 15 -59.41 -33.76 -19.60
CA ARG A 15 -58.06 -34.30 -19.30
C ARG A 15 -56.98 -33.65 -20.12
N LYS A 16 -57.17 -33.40 -21.42
CA LYS A 16 -56.21 -32.64 -22.26
C LYS A 16 -56.05 -31.20 -21.78
N ARG A 17 -57.12 -30.48 -21.40
CA ARG A 17 -57.01 -29.13 -20.85
C ARG A 17 -56.25 -29.11 -19.54
N LYS A 18 -56.42 -30.08 -18.65
CA LYS A 18 -55.64 -30.21 -17.41
C LYS A 18 -54.16 -30.46 -17.70
N SER A 19 -53.86 -31.36 -18.67
CA SER A 19 -52.47 -31.59 -19.07
C SER A 19 -51.78 -30.36 -19.68
N TYR A 20 -52.47 -29.60 -20.52
CA TYR A 20 -51.95 -28.34 -21.05
C TYR A 20 -51.75 -27.27 -19.96
N ALA A 21 -52.68 -27.16 -19.03
CA ALA A 21 -52.55 -26.25 -17.89
C ALA A 21 -51.33 -26.61 -17.01
N LEU A 22 -51.13 -27.92 -16.76
CA LEU A 22 -49.95 -28.40 -16.02
C LEU A 22 -48.65 -28.15 -16.78
N LEU A 23 -48.61 -28.33 -18.11
CA LEU A 23 -47.45 -28.02 -18.95
C LEU A 23 -47.14 -26.54 -18.95
N VAL A 24 -48.15 -25.67 -19.08
CA VAL A 24 -47.97 -24.20 -19.01
C VAL A 24 -47.47 -23.79 -17.64
N LEU A 25 -48.01 -24.37 -16.56
CA LEU A 25 -47.52 -24.08 -15.20
C LEU A 25 -46.07 -24.55 -15.02
N ALA A 26 -45.71 -25.74 -15.47
CA ALA A 26 -44.36 -26.28 -15.40
C ALA A 26 -43.38 -25.41 -16.21
N ALA A 27 -43.78 -25.00 -17.44
CA ALA A 27 -42.96 -24.09 -18.25
C ALA A 27 -42.80 -22.72 -17.58
N GLY A 28 -43.84 -22.17 -16.95
CA GLY A 28 -43.78 -20.91 -16.19
C GLY A 28 -42.83 -21.03 -14.99
N ILE A 29 -42.87 -22.12 -14.23
CA ILE A 29 -41.95 -22.34 -13.10
C ILE A 29 -40.50 -22.45 -13.60
N LEU A 30 -40.25 -23.16 -14.70
CA LEU A 30 -38.91 -23.29 -15.30
C LEU A 30 -38.38 -21.95 -15.79
N LEU A 31 -39.17 -21.16 -16.47
CA LEU A 31 -38.79 -19.80 -16.91
C LEU A 31 -38.53 -18.89 -15.74
N PHE A 32 -39.38 -18.89 -14.73
CA PHE A 32 -39.17 -18.12 -13.51
C PHE A 32 -37.91 -18.56 -12.76
N GLY A 33 -37.69 -19.87 -12.63
CA GLY A 33 -36.48 -20.42 -12.03
C GLY A 33 -35.21 -20.04 -12.79
N ALA A 34 -35.25 -20.11 -14.14
CA ALA A 34 -34.12 -19.68 -14.99
C ALA A 34 -33.87 -18.20 -14.86
N ALA A 35 -34.91 -17.35 -14.89
CA ALA A 35 -34.78 -15.92 -14.71
C ALA A 35 -34.26 -15.53 -13.32
N ALA A 36 -34.75 -16.16 -12.26
CA ALA A 36 -34.27 -15.96 -10.90
C ALA A 36 -32.80 -16.39 -10.72
N SER A 37 -32.42 -17.51 -11.33
CA SER A 37 -31.04 -17.98 -11.33
C SER A 37 -30.13 -17.04 -12.09
N ALA A 38 -30.52 -16.59 -13.28
CA ALA A 38 -29.78 -15.63 -14.05
C ALA A 38 -29.56 -14.30 -13.25
N LEU A 39 -30.66 -13.80 -12.66
CA LEU A 39 -30.60 -12.58 -11.84
C LEU A 39 -29.68 -12.77 -10.61
N TYR A 40 -29.72 -13.92 -9.96
CA TYR A 40 -28.83 -14.26 -8.84
C TYR A 40 -27.36 -14.23 -9.26
N PHE A 41 -27.00 -14.83 -10.42
CA PHE A 41 -25.65 -14.81 -10.92
C PHE A 41 -25.19 -13.41 -11.34
N PHE A 42 -26.06 -12.61 -11.96
CA PHE A 42 -25.74 -11.22 -12.34
C PHE A 42 -25.60 -10.27 -11.13
N LEU A 43 -26.27 -10.56 -10.02
CA LEU A 43 -26.20 -9.76 -8.80
C LEU A 43 -25.07 -10.20 -7.85
N GLN A 44 -24.32 -11.27 -8.17
CA GLN A 44 -23.18 -11.66 -7.35
C GLN A 44 -22.05 -10.65 -7.47
N PRO A 45 -21.47 -10.19 -6.34
CA PRO A 45 -20.33 -9.28 -6.40
C PRO A 45 -19.11 -9.98 -6.98
N THR A 46 -18.37 -9.26 -7.80
CA THR A 46 -17.05 -9.70 -8.28
C THR A 46 -16.06 -9.69 -7.11
N ILE A 47 -15.42 -10.82 -6.88
CA ILE A 47 -14.39 -10.94 -5.83
C ILE A 47 -13.04 -10.64 -6.45
N LEU A 48 -12.36 -9.58 -5.95
CA LEU A 48 -11.00 -9.22 -6.34
C LEU A 48 -10.03 -9.53 -5.19
N ARG A 49 -9.07 -10.38 -5.47
CA ARG A 49 -7.97 -10.70 -4.56
C ARG A 49 -6.89 -9.63 -4.70
N ILE A 50 -6.52 -8.98 -3.59
CA ILE A 50 -5.50 -7.93 -3.59
C ILE A 50 -4.32 -8.32 -2.70
N ALA A 51 -3.12 -8.42 -3.27
CA ALA A 51 -1.89 -8.71 -2.55
C ALA A 51 -1.35 -7.42 -1.90
N VAL A 52 -1.08 -7.42 -0.58
CA VAL A 52 -0.92 -6.17 0.21
C VAL A 52 0.33 -6.11 1.10
N GLY A 53 1.31 -6.92 0.92
CA GLY A 53 2.50 -6.87 1.77
C GLY A 53 2.28 -7.48 3.19
N PRO A 54 3.22 -7.24 4.13
CA PRO A 54 3.27 -7.94 5.40
C PRO A 54 2.05 -7.70 6.29
N PRO A 55 1.71 -8.69 7.15
CA PRO A 55 0.68 -8.54 8.17
C PRO A 55 0.94 -7.31 9.06
N ASN A 56 -0.13 -6.58 9.38
CA ASN A 56 -0.11 -5.34 10.17
C ASN A 56 0.62 -4.15 9.54
N SER A 57 1.03 -4.24 8.27
CA SER A 57 1.54 -3.08 7.52
C SER A 57 0.45 -2.02 7.33
N ASP A 58 0.87 -0.78 7.07
CA ASP A 58 -0.06 0.31 6.80
C ASP A 58 -0.86 0.06 5.51
N ASP A 59 -0.25 -0.55 4.49
CA ASP A 59 -0.94 -0.95 3.25
C ASP A 59 -2.05 -1.96 3.54
N GLN A 60 -1.78 -2.98 4.37
CA GLN A 60 -2.79 -3.96 4.75
C GLN A 60 -3.96 -3.32 5.49
N LYS A 61 -3.70 -2.43 6.45
CA LYS A 61 -4.74 -1.73 7.21
C LYS A 61 -5.62 -0.88 6.30
N LEU A 62 -5.00 -0.12 5.36
CA LEU A 62 -5.73 0.69 4.39
C LEU A 62 -6.61 -0.16 3.49
N VAL A 63 -6.07 -1.24 2.91
CA VAL A 63 -6.84 -2.14 2.04
C VAL A 63 -7.94 -2.87 2.81
N GLN A 64 -7.72 -3.27 4.07
CA GLN A 64 -8.77 -3.83 4.91
C GLN A 64 -9.90 -2.83 5.17
N THR A 65 -9.56 -1.55 5.38
CA THR A 65 -10.56 -0.48 5.53
C THR A 65 -11.36 -0.30 4.23
N LEU A 66 -10.69 -0.25 3.09
CA LEU A 66 -11.35 -0.21 1.77
C LEU A 66 -12.25 -1.42 1.56
N ALA A 67 -11.78 -2.63 1.85
CA ALA A 67 -12.58 -3.84 1.74
C ALA A 67 -13.85 -3.79 2.60
N GLN A 68 -13.77 -3.22 3.81
CA GLN A 68 -14.93 -3.02 4.68
C GLN A 68 -15.92 -1.99 4.10
N ILE A 69 -15.43 -0.91 3.51
CA ILE A 69 -16.28 0.12 2.85
C ILE A 69 -17.03 -0.52 1.68
N PHE A 70 -16.33 -1.19 0.76
CA PHE A 70 -16.96 -1.90 -0.37
C PHE A 70 -17.98 -2.94 0.09
N ALA A 71 -17.71 -3.63 1.22
CA ALA A 71 -18.67 -4.59 1.77
C ALA A 71 -19.94 -3.93 2.32
N ARG A 72 -19.83 -2.74 2.92
CA ARG A 72 -20.97 -1.99 3.50
C ARG A 72 -21.84 -1.34 2.43
N GLU A 73 -21.23 -0.80 1.39
CA GLU A 73 -21.94 -0.10 0.32
C GLU A 73 -22.72 -1.03 -0.61
N ARG A 74 -22.65 -2.35 -0.40
CA ARG A 74 -23.30 -3.38 -1.23
C ARG A 74 -22.95 -3.24 -2.73
N GLY A 75 -21.80 -2.70 -3.04
CA GLY A 75 -21.29 -2.55 -4.39
C GLY A 75 -21.11 -3.90 -5.10
N SER A 76 -20.87 -3.83 -6.40
CA SER A 76 -20.63 -4.99 -7.25
C SER A 76 -19.27 -5.67 -7.03
N VAL A 77 -18.39 -5.05 -6.21
CA VAL A 77 -17.02 -5.54 -5.96
C VAL A 77 -16.83 -5.89 -4.50
N ARG A 78 -16.04 -6.94 -4.25
CA ARG A 78 -15.54 -7.33 -2.93
C ARG A 78 -14.04 -7.51 -2.98
N LEU A 79 -13.32 -6.79 -2.12
CA LEU A 79 -11.87 -6.93 -1.99
C LEU A 79 -11.53 -7.99 -0.94
N VAL A 80 -10.62 -8.90 -1.31
CA VAL A 80 -10.08 -9.94 -0.42
C VAL A 80 -8.57 -9.74 -0.29
N PRO A 81 -8.08 -9.14 0.81
CA PRO A 81 -6.67 -8.93 1.02
C PRO A 81 -5.89 -10.23 1.19
N ILE A 82 -4.76 -10.38 0.50
CA ILE A 82 -3.79 -11.47 0.63
C ILE A 82 -2.52 -10.88 1.21
N ALA A 83 -2.12 -11.34 2.39
CA ALA A 83 -0.86 -10.94 3.00
C ALA A 83 0.32 -11.57 2.25
N THR A 84 1.41 -10.81 2.10
CA THR A 84 2.67 -11.23 1.46
C THR A 84 3.86 -10.74 2.29
N GLU A 85 5.06 -11.18 1.97
CA GLU A 85 6.28 -10.69 2.64
C GLU A 85 6.66 -9.26 2.21
N GLY A 86 6.06 -8.73 1.13
CA GLY A 86 6.30 -7.38 0.64
C GLY A 86 5.96 -7.18 -0.82
N SER A 87 6.25 -5.97 -1.33
CA SER A 87 5.87 -5.56 -2.69
C SER A 87 6.40 -6.48 -3.80
N VAL A 88 7.58 -7.06 -3.63
CA VAL A 88 8.16 -7.97 -4.63
C VAL A 88 7.32 -9.24 -4.79
N GLU A 89 6.93 -9.87 -3.67
CA GLU A 89 6.05 -11.03 -3.69
C GLU A 89 4.65 -10.66 -4.17
N SER A 90 4.15 -9.50 -3.74
CA SER A 90 2.85 -8.99 -4.18
C SER A 90 2.78 -8.84 -5.70
N ILE A 91 3.82 -8.28 -6.33
CA ILE A 91 3.95 -8.17 -7.80
C ILE A 91 4.04 -9.56 -8.45
N ALA A 92 4.77 -10.49 -7.84
CA ALA A 92 4.89 -11.85 -8.35
C ALA A 92 3.55 -12.61 -8.33
N LEU A 93 2.72 -12.41 -7.30
CA LEU A 93 1.37 -12.98 -7.23
C LEU A 93 0.46 -12.42 -8.32
N LEU A 94 0.54 -11.10 -8.61
CA LEU A 94 -0.17 -10.48 -9.71
C LEU A 94 0.25 -11.07 -11.05
N ALA A 95 1.55 -11.14 -11.30
CA ALA A 95 2.12 -11.70 -12.55
C ALA A 95 1.73 -13.17 -12.76
N ALA A 96 1.59 -13.94 -11.68
CA ALA A 96 1.16 -15.34 -11.70
C ALA A 96 -0.36 -15.54 -11.77
N GLY A 97 -1.19 -14.47 -11.83
CA GLY A 97 -2.65 -14.54 -11.79
C GLY A 97 -3.23 -15.07 -10.48
N LYS A 98 -2.44 -15.10 -9.42
CA LYS A 98 -2.88 -15.53 -8.07
C LYS A 98 -3.51 -14.38 -7.27
N ALA A 99 -3.27 -13.15 -7.66
CA ALA A 99 -3.95 -11.95 -7.23
C ALA A 99 -4.48 -11.19 -8.45
N ASP A 100 -5.60 -10.50 -8.28
CA ASP A 100 -6.25 -9.71 -9.31
C ASP A 100 -5.78 -8.25 -9.25
N LEU A 101 -5.37 -7.82 -8.06
CA LEU A 101 -4.78 -6.52 -7.76
C LEU A 101 -3.55 -6.71 -6.87
N THR A 102 -2.65 -5.72 -6.87
CA THR A 102 -1.55 -5.69 -5.91
C THR A 102 -1.27 -4.28 -5.41
N VAL A 103 -0.82 -4.18 -4.16
CA VAL A 103 -0.21 -2.95 -3.65
C VAL A 103 1.30 -3.06 -3.79
N ALA A 104 1.90 -2.12 -4.49
CA ALA A 104 3.34 -2.06 -4.64
C ALA A 104 3.87 -0.63 -4.73
N ARG A 105 5.15 -0.46 -4.40
CA ARG A 105 5.85 0.80 -4.60
C ARG A 105 6.07 1.04 -6.10
N GLY A 106 5.80 2.26 -6.54
CA GLY A 106 5.94 2.64 -7.94
C GLY A 106 7.37 2.52 -8.49
N ASP A 107 8.39 2.66 -7.63
CA ASP A 107 9.81 2.59 -8.00
C ASP A 107 10.38 1.18 -8.13
N LEU A 108 9.61 0.14 -7.85
CA LEU A 108 10.02 -1.26 -8.06
C LEU A 108 9.82 -1.75 -9.50
N GLY A 109 9.21 -0.92 -10.33
CA GLY A 109 8.83 -1.28 -11.69
C GLY A 109 7.52 -2.07 -11.75
N LEU A 110 6.68 -1.69 -12.70
CA LEU A 110 5.42 -2.38 -12.97
C LEU A 110 5.65 -3.50 -14.00
N PRO A 111 4.94 -4.63 -13.89
CA PRO A 111 4.88 -5.61 -14.98
C PRO A 111 4.40 -4.93 -16.27
N ALA A 112 4.96 -5.33 -17.41
CA ALA A 112 4.64 -4.70 -18.71
C ALA A 112 3.16 -4.77 -19.09
N ASN A 113 2.44 -5.76 -18.57
CA ASN A 113 1.01 -5.99 -18.79
C ASN A 113 0.12 -5.44 -17.66
N ALA A 114 0.67 -4.61 -16.78
CA ALA A 114 -0.04 -4.03 -15.65
C ALA A 114 -0.07 -2.51 -15.74
N GLU A 115 -1.01 -1.91 -15.02
CA GLU A 115 -1.18 -0.46 -14.93
C GLU A 115 -1.56 -0.05 -13.51
N SER A 116 -1.28 1.20 -13.18
CA SER A 116 -1.67 1.80 -11.91
C SER A 116 -3.14 2.20 -11.97
N VAL A 117 -3.92 1.72 -11.00
CA VAL A 117 -5.34 2.06 -10.85
C VAL A 117 -5.48 3.33 -10.02
N LEU A 118 -4.78 3.40 -8.88
CA LEU A 118 -4.81 4.55 -7.99
C LEU A 118 -3.55 4.61 -7.11
N ILE A 119 -3.30 5.80 -6.58
CA ILE A 119 -2.30 6.01 -5.53
C ILE A 119 -2.96 5.69 -4.19
N LEU A 120 -2.50 4.64 -3.53
CA LEU A 120 -3.01 4.23 -2.23
C LEU A 120 -2.52 5.18 -1.12
N ARG A 121 -1.22 5.49 -1.17
CA ARG A 121 -0.59 6.45 -0.26
C ARG A 121 0.74 6.94 -0.80
N LYS A 122 1.18 8.09 -0.30
CA LYS A 122 2.48 8.67 -0.56
C LYS A 122 3.39 8.41 0.64
N ASN A 123 4.63 7.98 0.39
CA ASN A 123 5.67 7.83 1.40
C ASN A 123 6.77 8.84 1.16
N VAL A 124 7.10 9.61 2.17
CA VAL A 124 8.16 10.60 2.12
C VAL A 124 9.46 10.04 2.71
N VAL A 125 10.58 10.49 2.19
CA VAL A 125 11.89 10.23 2.78
C VAL A 125 12.12 11.20 3.92
N VAL A 126 12.52 10.70 5.07
CA VAL A 126 12.96 11.52 6.20
C VAL A 126 14.40 11.15 6.51
N LEU A 127 15.31 12.11 6.34
CA LEU A 127 16.74 11.95 6.59
C LEU A 127 17.15 12.90 7.70
N TRP A 128 17.84 12.41 8.74
CA TRP A 128 18.30 13.23 9.84
C TRP A 128 19.61 12.74 10.44
N THR A 129 20.29 13.63 11.15
CA THR A 129 21.50 13.34 11.92
C THR A 129 21.27 13.65 13.40
N PRO A 130 21.93 12.95 14.33
CA PRO A 130 21.89 13.30 15.74
C PRO A 130 22.75 14.54 16.02
N SER A 131 22.35 15.39 16.98
CA SER A 131 23.15 16.55 17.37
C SER A 131 24.32 16.21 18.30
N GLY A 132 24.40 14.99 18.84
CA GLY A 132 25.41 14.61 19.82
C GLY A 132 25.20 15.21 21.23
N LEU A 133 24.13 15.96 21.44
CA LEU A 133 23.73 16.49 22.74
C LEU A 133 22.74 15.53 23.37
N ALA A 134 23.19 14.70 24.30
CA ALA A 134 22.30 13.83 25.03
C ALA A 134 21.41 14.63 25.98
N ALA A 135 20.19 14.14 26.24
CA ALA A 135 19.34 14.63 27.32
C ALA A 135 20.11 14.62 28.66
N LYS A 136 19.78 15.56 29.58
CA LYS A 136 20.44 15.67 30.88
C LYS A 136 20.57 14.29 31.56
N GLY A 137 21.81 13.87 31.83
CA GLY A 137 22.12 12.62 32.54
C GLY A 137 22.62 11.44 31.70
N SER A 138 22.61 11.51 30.37
CA SER A 138 23.18 10.47 29.50
C SER A 138 24.65 10.71 29.18
N LYS A 139 25.46 9.63 28.98
CA LYS A 139 26.81 9.77 28.44
C LYS A 139 26.73 10.31 27.01
N ARG A 140 27.46 11.40 26.75
CA ARG A 140 27.58 11.97 25.39
C ARG A 140 28.16 10.89 24.45
N LEU A 141 27.42 10.53 23.43
CA LEU A 141 27.96 9.83 22.28
C LEU A 141 28.38 10.89 21.25
N PRO A 142 29.60 10.82 20.72
CA PRO A 142 30.00 11.74 19.67
C PRO A 142 29.07 11.62 18.48
N ALA A 143 28.71 12.77 17.90
CA ALA A 143 27.93 12.81 16.67
C ALA A 143 28.70 13.60 15.62
N PRO A 144 28.64 13.19 14.35
CA PRO A 144 29.28 13.92 13.25
C PRO A 144 28.60 15.28 13.05
N LYS A 145 29.38 16.27 12.66
CA LYS A 145 28.85 17.60 12.33
C LYS A 145 28.37 17.66 10.88
N ILE A 146 27.43 16.76 10.51
CA ILE A 146 26.83 16.71 9.18
C ILE A 146 25.71 17.76 9.13
N LYS A 147 25.73 18.64 8.12
CA LYS A 147 24.74 19.71 7.94
C LYS A 147 23.94 19.57 6.65
N SER A 148 24.45 18.82 5.69
CA SER A 148 23.88 18.66 4.35
C SER A 148 24.22 17.28 3.79
N ILE A 149 23.54 16.85 2.75
CA ILE A 149 23.68 15.51 2.15
C ILE A 149 25.05 15.30 1.51
N ASP A 150 25.64 16.35 0.93
CA ASP A 150 26.98 16.30 0.32
C ASP A 150 28.09 15.89 1.30
N GLN A 151 27.85 16.05 2.60
CA GLN A 151 28.79 15.67 3.66
C GLN A 151 28.68 14.20 4.11
N LEU A 152 27.77 13.43 3.52
CA LEU A 152 27.55 12.03 3.91
C LEU A 152 28.61 11.05 3.38
N ALA A 153 29.52 11.47 2.50
CA ALA A 153 30.62 10.62 2.02
C ALA A 153 31.52 10.16 3.17
N GLY A 154 31.78 8.88 3.27
CA GLY A 154 32.56 8.26 4.33
C GLY A 154 31.78 7.98 5.62
N HIS A 155 30.50 8.32 5.67
CA HIS A 155 29.63 8.13 6.83
C HIS A 155 28.75 6.89 6.72
N ARG A 156 28.18 6.48 7.87
CA ARG A 156 27.31 5.31 7.98
C ARG A 156 25.88 5.72 8.27
N ILE A 157 24.94 5.26 7.43
CA ILE A 157 23.52 5.58 7.49
C ILE A 157 22.72 4.37 7.96
N GLY A 158 21.92 4.55 9.00
CA GLY A 158 20.91 3.59 9.44
C GLY A 158 19.61 3.77 8.65
N VAL A 159 19.21 2.74 7.89
CA VAL A 159 17.96 2.76 7.10
C VAL A 159 16.94 1.86 7.78
N ILE A 160 15.78 2.42 8.11
CA ILE A 160 14.66 1.65 8.67
C ILE A 160 13.87 1.01 7.53
N GLY A 161 13.63 -0.27 7.69
CA GLY A 161 13.04 -1.14 6.67
C GLY A 161 14.11 -1.98 5.97
N ARG A 162 13.90 -3.29 5.97
CA ARG A 162 14.81 -4.26 5.33
C ARG A 162 14.42 -4.47 3.86
N THR A 163 14.26 -3.37 3.12
CA THR A 163 13.91 -3.42 1.70
C THR A 163 15.01 -2.77 0.87
N GLU A 164 15.42 -3.43 -0.20
CA GLU A 164 16.37 -2.89 -1.16
C GLU A 164 15.87 -1.59 -1.83
N ALA A 165 14.55 -1.40 -1.89
CA ALA A 165 13.95 -0.20 -2.46
C ALA A 165 14.36 1.07 -1.69
N ASN A 166 14.45 1.02 -0.34
CA ASN A 166 14.90 2.17 0.46
C ASN A 166 16.38 2.49 0.21
N VAL A 167 17.20 1.45 0.04
CA VAL A 167 18.63 1.62 -0.28
C VAL A 167 18.81 2.19 -1.68
N LYS A 168 18.04 1.72 -2.67
CA LYS A 168 18.06 2.27 -4.03
C LYS A 168 17.67 3.74 -4.03
N LEU A 169 16.59 4.12 -3.34
CA LEU A 169 16.15 5.50 -3.23
C LEU A 169 17.21 6.38 -2.56
N LEU A 170 17.82 5.91 -1.45
CA LEU A 170 18.94 6.62 -0.82
C LEU A 170 20.11 6.82 -1.81
N ARG A 171 20.48 5.80 -2.60
CA ARG A 171 21.56 5.92 -3.59
C ARG A 171 21.23 6.94 -4.67
N VAL A 172 19.98 7.04 -5.13
CA VAL A 172 19.52 8.08 -6.05
C VAL A 172 19.71 9.46 -5.42
N ILE A 173 19.24 9.65 -4.17
CA ILE A 173 19.39 10.93 -3.45
C ILE A 173 20.86 11.33 -3.32
N LEU A 174 21.72 10.41 -2.89
CA LEU A 174 23.15 10.66 -2.76
C LEU A 174 23.79 11.06 -4.11
N SER A 175 23.53 10.29 -5.16
CA SER A 175 24.08 10.52 -6.50
C SER A 175 23.67 11.87 -7.06
N GLU A 176 22.39 12.23 -6.98
CA GLU A 176 21.89 13.51 -7.47
C GLU A 176 22.37 14.70 -6.62
N SER A 177 22.70 14.44 -5.34
CA SER A 177 23.36 15.42 -4.46
C SER A 177 24.88 15.50 -4.63
N GLY A 178 25.45 14.84 -5.65
CA GLY A 178 26.88 14.87 -5.94
C GLY A 178 27.75 13.98 -5.02
N VAL A 179 27.14 13.09 -4.24
CA VAL A 179 27.83 12.16 -3.35
C VAL A 179 28.06 10.84 -4.05
N ASN A 180 29.30 10.33 -4.01
CA ASN A 180 29.55 8.96 -4.43
C ASN A 180 28.91 7.98 -3.43
N ALA A 181 27.80 7.34 -3.85
CA ALA A 181 27.04 6.44 -3.01
C ALA A 181 27.82 5.23 -2.50
N ASP A 182 28.89 4.82 -3.20
CA ASP A 182 29.74 3.70 -2.77
C ASP A 182 30.65 4.06 -1.59
N LYS A 183 30.83 5.36 -1.32
CA LYS A 183 31.54 5.85 -0.13
C LYS A 183 30.63 5.96 1.11
N VAL A 184 29.36 5.63 1.00
CA VAL A 184 28.40 5.66 2.11
C VAL A 184 28.09 4.22 2.53
N THR A 185 28.30 3.92 3.80
CA THR A 185 27.94 2.60 4.35
C THR A 185 26.49 2.60 4.80
N VAL A 186 25.71 1.62 4.35
CA VAL A 186 24.30 1.47 4.72
C VAL A 186 24.13 0.30 5.67
N ALA A 187 23.44 0.54 6.80
CA ALA A 187 23.00 -0.51 7.72
C ALA A 187 21.46 -0.53 7.77
N GLN A 188 20.86 -1.69 7.49
CA GLN A 188 19.40 -1.83 7.49
C GLN A 188 18.89 -2.38 8.82
N PHE A 189 17.84 -1.77 9.35
CA PHE A 189 17.18 -2.16 10.59
C PHE A 189 15.71 -2.49 10.35
N GLY A 190 15.22 -3.52 11.01
CA GLY A 190 13.78 -3.80 11.03
C GLY A 190 13.02 -2.75 11.85
N THR A 191 11.73 -2.63 11.61
CA THR A 191 10.86 -1.69 12.37
C THR A 191 10.79 -2.01 13.86
N ASN A 192 11.13 -3.22 14.29
CA ASN A 192 11.27 -3.66 15.67
C ASN A 192 12.65 -3.35 16.28
N GLN A 193 13.61 -2.85 15.50
CA GLN A 193 14.99 -2.56 15.91
C GLN A 193 15.26 -1.05 16.07
N ILE A 194 14.24 -0.22 16.14
CA ILE A 194 14.38 1.25 16.26
C ILE A 194 15.23 1.64 17.46
N ALA A 195 14.99 1.02 18.62
CA ALA A 195 15.74 1.33 19.85
C ALA A 195 17.22 0.88 19.76
N GLU A 196 17.50 -0.21 19.08
CA GLU A 196 18.87 -0.68 18.79
C GLU A 196 19.58 0.29 17.85
N MET A 197 18.96 0.63 16.73
CA MET A 197 19.46 1.60 15.76
C MET A 197 19.78 2.95 16.41
N ALA A 198 18.88 3.47 17.24
CA ALA A 198 19.07 4.78 17.87
C ALA A 198 20.23 4.80 18.87
N ARG A 199 20.65 3.65 19.42
CA ARG A 199 21.79 3.51 20.33
C ARG A 199 23.10 3.17 19.64
N ASP A 200 23.05 2.77 18.37
CA ASP A 200 24.26 2.42 17.62
C ASP A 200 25.13 3.66 17.38
N ALA A 201 26.23 3.76 18.13
CA ALA A 201 27.16 4.88 18.06
C ALA A 201 27.93 4.94 16.73
N THR A 202 27.90 3.89 15.93
CA THR A 202 28.58 3.85 14.63
C THR A 202 27.77 4.48 13.52
N LEU A 203 26.48 4.80 13.77
CA LEU A 203 25.62 5.47 12.80
C LEU A 203 25.78 6.99 12.90
N ASP A 204 25.94 7.62 11.78
CA ASP A 204 26.11 9.06 11.63
C ASP A 204 24.81 9.77 11.25
N SER A 205 23.93 9.07 10.56
CA SER A 205 22.62 9.55 10.13
C SER A 205 21.59 8.42 10.02
N TYR A 206 20.35 8.79 9.85
CA TYR A 206 19.21 7.88 9.84
C TYR A 206 18.25 8.22 8.70
N LEU A 207 17.66 7.22 8.10
CA LEU A 207 16.66 7.37 7.04
C LEU A 207 15.45 6.48 7.30
N THR A 208 14.27 7.08 7.13
CA THR A 208 12.99 6.35 7.01
C THR A 208 12.30 6.71 5.70
N VAL A 209 11.46 5.79 5.21
CA VAL A 209 10.54 6.03 4.09
C VAL A 209 9.16 5.58 4.54
N GLY A 210 8.25 6.51 4.67
CA GLY A 210 6.89 6.23 5.15
C GLY A 210 5.95 7.43 4.98
N PRO A 211 4.66 7.28 5.27
CA PRO A 211 3.72 8.40 5.23
C PRO A 211 4.10 9.45 6.31
N LEU A 212 3.66 10.69 6.12
CA LEU A 212 3.95 11.79 7.06
C LEU A 212 3.45 11.52 8.47
N ASP A 213 2.35 10.78 8.61
CA ASP A 213 1.77 10.36 9.89
C ASP A 213 2.36 9.04 10.44
N SER A 214 3.45 8.54 9.85
CA SER A 214 4.09 7.28 10.25
C SER A 214 4.47 7.26 11.72
N LYS A 215 3.91 6.30 12.46
CA LYS A 215 4.32 6.02 13.83
C LYS A 215 5.78 5.57 13.89
N ILE A 216 6.23 4.77 12.92
CA ILE A 216 7.60 4.26 12.84
C ILE A 216 8.59 5.43 12.73
N THR A 217 8.32 6.41 11.86
CA THR A 217 9.17 7.60 11.70
C THR A 217 9.20 8.44 12.98
N ARG A 218 8.03 8.69 13.60
CA ARG A 218 7.96 9.43 14.89
C ARG A 218 8.72 8.71 16.01
N ASP A 219 8.55 7.40 16.14
CA ASP A 219 9.24 6.60 17.16
C ASP A 219 10.76 6.61 16.94
N ALA A 220 11.23 6.53 15.70
CA ALA A 220 12.64 6.58 15.36
C ALA A 220 13.27 7.94 15.69
N ILE A 221 12.61 9.04 15.35
CA ILE A 221 13.02 10.39 15.68
C ILE A 221 13.07 10.58 17.20
N ALA A 222 12.04 10.13 17.92
CA ALA A 222 11.98 10.22 19.38
C ALA A 222 13.08 9.39 20.07
N ALA A 223 13.33 8.16 19.58
CA ALA A 223 14.38 7.29 20.09
C ALA A 223 15.78 7.89 19.86
N THR A 224 16.01 8.50 18.69
CA THR A 224 17.26 9.23 18.39
C THR A 224 17.42 10.43 19.32
N ALA A 225 16.38 11.24 19.50
CA ALA A 225 16.42 12.39 20.39
C ALA A 225 16.77 12.00 21.83
N ALA A 226 16.20 10.89 22.31
CA ALA A 226 16.44 10.39 23.66
C ALA A 226 17.87 9.84 23.87
N SER A 227 18.48 9.21 22.86
CA SER A 227 19.76 8.50 22.99
C SER A 227 20.96 9.26 22.41
N ARG A 228 20.77 10.07 21.36
CA ARG A 228 21.84 10.72 20.58
C ARG A 228 21.70 12.25 20.49
N GLY A 229 20.70 12.81 21.15
CA GLY A 229 20.41 14.25 21.13
C GLY A 229 19.46 14.65 20.01
N GLU A 230 19.09 15.94 20.00
CA GLU A 230 18.06 16.48 19.11
C GLU A 230 18.35 16.17 17.63
N PRO A 231 17.39 15.63 16.88
CA PRO A 231 17.58 15.32 15.48
C PRO A 231 17.69 16.61 14.64
N LYS A 232 18.65 16.62 13.72
CA LYS A 232 18.76 17.64 12.67
C LYS A 232 18.34 17.04 11.36
N PHE A 233 17.26 17.53 10.81
CA PHE A 233 16.76 17.08 9.51
C PHE A 233 17.64 17.61 8.40
N LEU A 234 17.95 16.76 7.42
CA LEU A 234 18.73 17.10 6.24
C LEU A 234 17.79 17.29 5.06
N PRO A 235 17.69 18.50 4.50
CA PRO A 235 16.88 18.74 3.32
C PRO A 235 17.46 18.04 2.10
N ILE A 236 16.61 17.61 1.20
CA ILE A 236 16.98 17.08 -0.12
C ILE A 236 16.78 18.21 -1.13
N ASP A 237 17.73 19.16 -1.13
CA ASP A 237 17.66 20.38 -1.94
C ASP A 237 17.53 20.11 -3.45
N VAL A 238 17.91 18.91 -3.88
CA VAL A 238 17.81 18.44 -5.28
C VAL A 238 16.51 17.68 -5.58
N SER A 239 15.52 17.75 -4.72
CA SER A 239 14.25 16.99 -4.83
C SER A 239 13.53 17.21 -6.17
N GLU A 240 13.47 18.45 -6.66
CA GLU A 240 12.90 18.76 -7.99
C GLU A 240 13.72 18.17 -9.13
N THR A 241 15.05 18.16 -9.00
CA THR A 241 15.93 17.55 -10.00
C THR A 241 15.72 16.04 -10.05
N ILE A 242 15.58 15.41 -8.87
CA ILE A 242 15.26 13.98 -8.75
C ILE A 242 13.92 13.69 -9.42
N ALA A 243 12.88 14.45 -9.13
CA ALA A 243 11.56 14.28 -9.73
C ALA A 243 11.57 14.41 -11.26
N LYS A 244 12.37 15.32 -11.81
CA LYS A 244 12.52 15.49 -13.28
C LYS A 244 13.28 14.36 -13.94
N LYS A 245 14.35 13.86 -13.32
CA LYS A 245 15.20 12.79 -13.88
C LYS A 245 14.67 11.38 -13.61
N HIS A 246 13.96 11.21 -12.53
CA HIS A 246 13.45 9.94 -12.02
C HIS A 246 11.93 10.03 -11.79
N PRO A 247 11.10 9.89 -12.82
CA PRO A 247 9.65 10.18 -12.77
C PRO A 247 8.85 9.25 -11.83
N LEU A 248 9.50 8.28 -11.19
CA LEU A 248 8.91 7.44 -10.15
C LEU A 248 8.97 8.07 -8.75
N TYR A 249 9.67 9.20 -8.62
CA TYR A 249 9.79 9.99 -7.40
C TYR A 249 9.18 11.38 -7.62
N GLU A 250 8.65 11.96 -6.57
CA GLU A 250 8.09 13.30 -6.58
C GLU A 250 8.83 14.18 -5.59
N SER A 251 8.99 15.48 -5.92
CA SER A 251 9.44 16.48 -4.96
C SER A 251 8.32 16.73 -3.95
N GLU A 252 8.67 16.79 -2.68
CA GLU A 252 7.72 16.91 -1.58
C GLU A 252 8.32 17.77 -0.46
N GLU A 253 7.48 18.22 0.47
CA GLU A 253 7.87 19.02 1.62
C GLU A 253 7.38 18.35 2.92
N ILE A 254 8.25 18.24 3.91
CA ILE A 254 7.90 17.84 5.26
C ILE A 254 7.49 19.09 6.02
N PRO A 255 6.24 19.24 6.46
CA PRO A 255 5.80 20.41 7.22
C PRO A 255 6.51 20.52 8.58
N ALA A 256 6.71 21.76 9.04
CA ALA A 256 7.21 22.02 10.38
C ALA A 256 6.31 21.34 11.44
N SER A 257 6.92 20.87 12.50
CA SER A 257 6.24 20.27 13.68
C SER A 257 5.42 19.00 13.40
N ILE A 258 5.51 18.39 12.21
CA ILE A 258 4.68 17.22 11.83
C ILE A 258 4.97 15.98 12.71
N PHE A 259 6.20 15.80 13.19
CA PHE A 259 6.58 14.65 14.02
C PHE A 259 6.48 14.94 15.51
N SER A 260 6.57 16.20 15.95
CA SER A 260 6.41 16.67 17.32
C SER A 260 6.24 18.19 17.34
N SER A 261 5.36 18.69 18.19
CA SER A 261 5.15 20.13 18.39
C SER A 261 5.94 20.71 19.56
N SER A 262 6.41 19.86 20.49
CA SER A 262 7.17 20.30 21.66
C SER A 262 8.24 19.27 22.08
N PRO A 263 9.52 19.46 21.72
CA PRO A 263 10.01 20.47 20.79
C PRO A 263 9.49 20.25 19.37
N ALA A 264 9.47 21.32 18.56
CA ALA A 264 9.07 21.24 17.15
C ALA A 264 10.03 20.37 16.36
N ARG A 265 9.52 19.39 15.59
CA ARG A 265 10.31 18.47 14.79
C ARG A 265 9.62 18.21 13.45
N PRO A 266 10.19 18.60 12.33
CA PRO A 266 11.29 19.59 12.23
C PRO A 266 10.89 20.99 12.73
N GLU A 267 11.85 21.88 12.99
CA GLU A 267 11.59 23.28 13.37
C GLU A 267 10.98 24.06 12.20
N ASP A 268 11.56 23.89 11.01
CA ASP A 268 11.12 24.49 9.76
C ASP A 268 10.72 23.42 8.76
N LYS A 269 10.11 23.83 7.64
CA LYS A 269 9.84 22.96 6.50
C LYS A 269 11.13 22.34 5.95
N VAL A 270 11.05 21.10 5.47
CA VAL A 270 12.20 20.36 4.94
C VAL A 270 11.85 19.79 3.58
N ASP A 271 12.58 20.19 2.55
CA ASP A 271 12.44 19.64 1.21
C ASP A 271 12.87 18.18 1.18
N THR A 272 12.09 17.35 0.50
CA THR A 272 12.32 15.92 0.43
C THR A 272 11.80 15.33 -0.88
N VAL A 273 11.98 14.03 -1.03
CA VAL A 273 11.35 13.24 -2.10
C VAL A 273 10.35 12.25 -1.55
N SER A 274 9.38 11.91 -2.36
CA SER A 274 8.39 10.89 -2.05
C SER A 274 8.32 9.82 -3.12
N VAL A 275 7.75 8.68 -2.74
CA VAL A 275 7.43 7.56 -3.61
C VAL A 275 6.01 7.09 -3.33
N ASN A 276 5.26 6.80 -4.39
CA ASN A 276 3.89 6.37 -4.28
C ASN A 276 3.79 4.85 -4.07
N HIS A 277 2.92 4.44 -3.16
CA HIS A 277 2.37 3.09 -3.12
C HIS A 277 1.09 3.08 -3.95
N LEU A 278 1.06 2.19 -4.93
CA LEU A 278 0.03 2.12 -5.96
C LEU A 278 -0.80 0.86 -5.79
N ILE A 279 -2.08 0.94 -6.08
CA ILE A 279 -2.85 -0.24 -6.45
C ILE A 279 -2.66 -0.45 -7.95
N ILE A 280 -2.27 -1.66 -8.30
CA ILE A 280 -1.89 -2.06 -9.66
C ILE A 280 -2.80 -3.20 -10.09
N ALA A 281 -3.29 -3.14 -11.31
CA ALA A 281 -4.10 -4.16 -11.97
C ALA A 281 -3.44 -4.66 -13.25
N PRO A 282 -3.71 -5.90 -13.70
CA PRO A 282 -3.39 -6.30 -15.07
C PRO A 282 -4.29 -5.55 -16.04
N ARG A 283 -3.75 -5.13 -17.20
CA ARG A 283 -4.54 -4.46 -18.26
C ARG A 283 -5.70 -5.29 -18.82
N SER A 284 -5.71 -6.58 -18.54
CA SER A 284 -6.82 -7.47 -18.90
C SER A 284 -8.02 -7.39 -17.94
N LEU A 285 -7.85 -6.72 -16.80
CA LEU A 285 -8.97 -6.50 -15.90
C LEU A 285 -9.89 -5.43 -16.50
N SER A 286 -11.18 -5.73 -16.59
CA SER A 286 -12.16 -4.86 -17.24
C SER A 286 -12.30 -3.52 -16.50
N ASP A 287 -12.38 -2.42 -17.26
CA ASP A 287 -12.58 -1.07 -16.73
C ASP A 287 -13.82 -0.98 -15.83
N MET A 288 -14.90 -1.71 -16.15
CA MET A 288 -16.10 -1.78 -15.32
C MET A 288 -15.89 -2.45 -13.97
N THR A 289 -14.76 -3.13 -13.78
CA THR A 289 -14.42 -3.82 -12.52
C THR A 289 -13.53 -2.95 -11.65
N VAL A 290 -12.79 -2.03 -12.26
CA VAL A 290 -11.74 -1.21 -11.63
C VAL A 290 -12.17 0.24 -11.44
N GLY A 291 -12.99 0.78 -12.34
CA GLY A 291 -13.47 2.18 -12.36
C GLY A 291 -14.65 2.47 -11.46
#